data_42198595b7ab63e4d7db765e96972ad3
#
_entry.id   42198595b7ab63e4d7db765e96972ad3
#
_cell.length_a   1.000
_cell.length_b   1.000
_cell.length_c   1.000
_cell.angle_alpha   90.00
_cell.angle_beta   90.00
_cell.angle_gamma   90.00
#
_symmetry.space_group_name_H-M   'P 1'
#
loop_
_entity.id
_entity.type
_entity.pdbx_description
1 polymer ?
#
loop_
_entity_poly.entity_id
_entity_poly.type
_entity_poly.pdbx_seq_one_letter_code
_entity_poly.pdbx_strand_id
1 'polypeptide(L)'
;PENGSNLFYDAMCIPTCSKNKENAEKFINFMQSPEIAAANFEYLYYATPNQKAYDEYLDEDIKNNELIFPSDEYLDKCYVFTNVPDDVYSYMQEQFVKIQADK
;
A
#
# COMPACT_ATOMS: atom_id res chain seq x y z
N PRO A 1 -10.80 0.12 13.48
CA PRO A 1 -11.28 1.17 14.41
C PRO A 1 -12.51 1.88 13.84
N GLU A 2 -13.49 2.23 14.64
CA GLU A 2 -14.73 2.89 14.19
C GLU A 2 -14.50 4.26 13.53
N ASN A 3 -13.39 4.90 13.85
CA ASN A 3 -13.02 6.24 13.37
C ASN A 3 -12.12 6.22 12.12
N GLY A 4 -12.03 5.10 11.44
CA GLY A 4 -11.14 4.92 10.29
C GLY A 4 -9.70 4.56 10.70
N SER A 5 -8.84 4.48 9.70
CA SER A 5 -7.44 4.11 9.84
C SER A 5 -6.59 4.84 8.81
N ASN A 6 -5.28 4.58 8.83
CA ASN A 6 -4.40 5.02 7.78
C ASN A 6 -4.62 4.20 6.51
N LEU A 7 -4.78 4.89 5.38
CA LEU A 7 -4.81 4.32 4.04
C LEU A 7 -3.49 4.66 3.35
N PHE A 8 -2.80 3.66 2.81
CA PHE A 8 -1.56 3.85 2.08
C PHE A 8 -1.50 2.96 0.84
N TYR A 9 -0.67 3.35 -0.10
CA TYR A 9 -0.43 2.65 -1.35
C TYR A 9 1.06 2.42 -1.51
N ASP A 10 1.47 1.16 -1.63
CA ASP A 10 2.83 0.81 -2.02
C ASP A 10 2.98 0.95 -3.53
N ALA A 11 3.99 1.69 -3.96
CA ALA A 11 4.19 2.02 -5.35
C ALA A 11 5.60 1.64 -5.83
N MET A 12 5.67 1.03 -7.02
CA MET A 12 6.94 0.81 -7.71
C MET A 12 7.31 2.04 -8.53
N CYS A 13 8.50 2.58 -8.30
CA CYS A 13 9.01 3.77 -8.99
C CYS A 13 10.30 3.47 -9.75
N ILE A 14 10.47 4.11 -10.90
CA ILE A 14 11.70 4.06 -11.68
C ILE A 14 12.44 5.39 -11.50
N PRO A 15 13.62 5.40 -10.84
CA PRO A 15 14.41 6.62 -10.68
C PRO A 15 14.79 7.20 -12.05
N THR A 16 14.81 8.53 -12.15
CA THR A 16 15.17 9.23 -13.40
C THR A 16 16.58 8.92 -13.90
N CYS A 17 17.49 8.56 -13.00
CA CYS A 17 18.87 8.14 -13.31
C CYS A 17 19.01 6.68 -13.75
N SER A 18 17.92 5.90 -13.79
CA SER A 18 17.95 4.49 -14.21
C SER A 18 18.45 4.33 -15.65
N LYS A 19 19.44 3.45 -15.82
CA LYS A 19 19.98 3.08 -17.14
C LYS A 19 19.22 1.90 -17.78
N ASN A 20 18.32 1.26 -17.04
CA ASN A 20 17.57 0.07 -17.45
C ASN A 20 16.06 0.31 -17.39
N LYS A 21 15.60 1.49 -17.79
CA LYS A 21 14.20 1.90 -17.71
C LYS A 21 13.26 0.89 -18.40
N GLU A 22 13.59 0.45 -19.60
CA GLU A 22 12.77 -0.50 -20.36
C GLU A 22 12.58 -1.84 -19.62
N ASN A 23 13.63 -2.38 -18.98
CA ASN A 23 13.51 -3.61 -18.20
C ASN A 23 12.72 -3.39 -16.91
N ALA A 24 12.84 -2.24 -16.28
CA ALA A 24 12.03 -1.89 -15.12
C ALA A 24 10.55 -1.78 -15.48
N GLU A 25 10.21 -1.17 -16.62
CA GLU A 25 8.83 -1.10 -17.12
C GLU A 25 8.27 -2.50 -17.42
N LYS A 26 9.07 -3.39 -18.02
CA LYS A 26 8.68 -4.79 -18.26
C LYS A 26 8.41 -5.53 -16.94
N PHE A 27 9.23 -5.30 -15.92
CA PHE A 27 9.02 -5.89 -14.60
C PHE A 27 7.73 -5.36 -13.94
N ILE A 28 7.49 -4.05 -13.98
CA ILE A 28 6.26 -3.45 -13.46
C ILE A 28 5.04 -4.02 -14.19
N ASN A 29 5.08 -4.12 -15.52
CA ASN A 29 4.00 -4.72 -16.31
C ASN A 29 3.76 -6.19 -15.96
N PHE A 30 4.82 -6.96 -15.71
CA PHE A 30 4.70 -8.34 -15.23
C PHE A 30 3.99 -8.40 -13.87
N MET A 31 4.41 -7.57 -12.91
CA MET A 31 3.78 -7.51 -11.58
C MET A 31 2.32 -7.05 -11.62
N GLN A 32 1.93 -6.28 -12.64
CA GLN A 32 0.56 -5.82 -12.86
C GLN A 32 -0.31 -6.81 -13.66
N SER A 33 0.23 -7.91 -14.14
CA SER A 33 -0.61 -8.95 -14.76
C SER A 33 -1.58 -9.53 -13.72
N PRO A 34 -2.87 -9.78 -14.05
CA PRO A 34 -3.87 -10.15 -13.06
C PRO A 34 -3.50 -11.38 -12.23
N GLU A 35 -2.97 -12.41 -12.89
CA GLU A 35 -2.53 -13.64 -12.23
C GLU A 35 -1.42 -13.39 -11.20
N ILE A 36 -0.41 -12.59 -11.58
CA ILE A 36 0.72 -12.27 -10.68
C ILE A 36 0.28 -11.35 -9.55
N ALA A 37 -0.60 -10.38 -9.85
CA ALA A 37 -1.17 -9.50 -8.82
C ALA A 37 -2.00 -10.28 -7.80
N ALA A 38 -2.75 -11.30 -8.23
CA ALA A 38 -3.48 -12.19 -7.33
C ALA A 38 -2.54 -13.05 -6.48
N ALA A 39 -1.51 -13.66 -7.09
CA ALA A 39 -0.51 -14.44 -6.35
C ALA A 39 0.25 -13.58 -5.32
N ASN A 40 0.55 -12.32 -5.67
CA ASN A 40 1.15 -11.36 -4.75
C ASN A 40 0.22 -11.02 -3.59
N PHE A 41 -1.08 -10.82 -3.86
CA PHE A 41 -2.10 -10.65 -2.84
C PHE A 41 -2.15 -11.85 -1.88
N GLU A 42 -2.20 -13.07 -2.38
CA GLU A 42 -2.26 -14.30 -1.56
C GLU A 42 -1.06 -14.44 -0.62
N TYR A 43 0.10 -13.91 -1.03
CA TYR A 43 1.30 -13.92 -0.19
C TYR A 43 1.31 -12.80 0.87
N LEU A 44 0.89 -11.59 0.51
CA LEU A 44 1.00 -10.39 1.35
C LEU A 44 -0.27 -10.12 2.17
N TYR A 45 -1.43 -10.54 1.69
CA TYR A 45 -2.76 -10.22 2.26
C TYR A 45 -3.06 -8.72 2.35
N TYR A 46 -2.46 -7.91 1.47
CA TYR A 46 -2.82 -6.51 1.27
C TYR A 46 -3.74 -6.37 0.05
N ALA A 47 -4.82 -5.61 0.20
CA ALA A 47 -5.79 -5.40 -0.88
C ALA A 47 -5.08 -5.02 -2.18
N THR A 48 -5.40 -5.74 -3.26
CA THR A 48 -4.82 -5.44 -4.57
C THR A 48 -5.56 -4.29 -5.24
N PRO A 49 -4.86 -3.30 -5.82
CA PRO A 49 -5.49 -2.27 -6.65
C PRO A 49 -5.81 -2.76 -8.06
N ASN A 50 -5.47 -4.00 -8.40
CA ASN A 50 -5.71 -4.57 -9.72
C ASN A 50 -7.13 -5.16 -9.80
N GLN A 51 -8.05 -4.43 -10.45
CA GLN A 51 -9.46 -4.82 -10.57
C GLN A 51 -9.64 -6.21 -11.21
N LYS A 52 -8.86 -6.54 -12.24
CA LYS A 52 -8.96 -7.86 -12.88
C LYS A 52 -8.47 -8.98 -11.97
N ALA A 53 -7.43 -8.74 -11.18
CA ALA A 53 -7.00 -9.72 -10.18
C ALA A 53 -8.11 -9.97 -9.17
N TYR A 54 -8.74 -8.91 -8.66
CA TYR A 54 -9.87 -9.00 -7.75
C TYR A 54 -11.05 -9.77 -8.36
N ASP A 55 -11.48 -9.42 -9.58
CA ASP A 55 -12.68 -9.99 -10.20
C ASP A 55 -12.51 -11.45 -10.62
N GLU A 56 -11.36 -11.80 -11.21
CA GLU A 56 -11.16 -13.07 -11.93
C GLU A 56 -10.40 -14.13 -11.14
N TYR A 57 -9.61 -13.73 -10.13
CA TYR A 57 -8.67 -14.64 -9.45
C TYR A 57 -8.90 -14.80 -7.95
N LEU A 58 -9.63 -13.88 -7.29
CA LEU A 58 -9.89 -14.00 -5.86
C LEU A 58 -11.21 -14.71 -5.59
N ASP A 59 -11.22 -15.53 -4.55
CA ASP A 59 -12.41 -16.22 -4.07
C ASP A 59 -13.42 -15.25 -3.45
N GLU A 60 -14.72 -15.58 -3.55
CA GLU A 60 -15.80 -14.74 -3.00
C GLU A 60 -15.69 -14.53 -1.49
N ASP A 61 -15.21 -15.50 -0.74
CA ASP A 61 -15.00 -15.37 0.71
C ASP A 61 -13.94 -14.31 1.04
N ILE A 62 -12.92 -14.19 0.18
CA ILE A 62 -11.87 -13.16 0.29
C ILE A 62 -12.43 -11.79 -0.09
N LYS A 63 -13.17 -11.71 -1.19
CA LYS A 63 -13.77 -10.46 -1.67
C LYS A 63 -14.75 -9.86 -0.65
N ASN A 64 -15.49 -10.71 0.06
CA ASN A 64 -16.45 -10.32 1.07
C ASN A 64 -15.83 -10.08 2.47
N ASN A 65 -14.52 -10.21 2.59
CA ASN A 65 -13.84 -9.96 3.86
C ASN A 65 -13.53 -8.46 4.03
N GLU A 66 -14.35 -7.77 4.82
CA GLU A 66 -14.20 -6.34 5.10
C GLU A 66 -12.89 -5.95 5.82
N LEU A 67 -12.16 -6.91 6.40
CA LEU A 67 -10.85 -6.64 6.96
C LEU A 67 -9.77 -6.48 5.88
N ILE A 68 -10.01 -7.01 4.69
CA ILE A 68 -9.10 -6.96 3.53
C ILE A 68 -9.62 -5.93 2.52
N PHE A 69 -10.90 -6.01 2.17
CA PHE A 69 -11.59 -5.12 1.24
C PHE A 69 -12.71 -4.37 1.98
N PRO A 70 -12.35 -3.31 2.71
CA PRO A 70 -13.32 -2.53 3.47
C PRO A 70 -14.32 -1.80 2.56
N SER A 71 -15.50 -1.51 3.11
CA SER A 71 -16.53 -0.76 2.40
C SER A 71 -16.11 0.69 2.10
N ASP A 72 -16.70 1.29 1.07
CA ASP A 72 -16.46 2.70 0.72
C ASP A 72 -16.76 3.63 1.92
N GLU A 73 -17.82 3.33 2.70
CA GLU A 73 -18.16 4.09 3.91
C GLU A 73 -17.03 4.07 4.96
N TYR A 74 -16.31 2.94 5.07
CA TYR A 74 -15.16 2.86 5.95
C TYR A 74 -13.95 3.59 5.36
N LEU A 75 -13.71 3.46 4.05
CA LEU A 75 -12.60 4.13 3.36
C LEU A 75 -12.72 5.65 3.44
N ASP A 76 -13.94 6.20 3.40
CA ASP A 76 -14.20 7.63 3.56
C ASP A 76 -13.78 8.18 4.94
N LYS A 77 -13.68 7.32 5.94
CA LYS A 77 -13.17 7.66 7.28
C LYS A 77 -11.66 7.53 7.40
N CYS A 78 -11.02 6.92 6.40
CA CYS A 78 -9.57 6.72 6.38
C CYS A 78 -8.83 7.99 5.92
N TYR A 79 -7.58 8.10 6.32
CA TYR A 79 -6.73 9.21 5.92
C TYR A 79 -5.41 8.72 5.34
N VAL A 80 -4.89 9.47 4.39
CA VAL A 80 -3.56 9.24 3.80
C VAL A 80 -2.57 10.17 4.50
N PHE A 81 -1.40 9.64 4.85
CA PHE A 81 -0.33 10.48 5.39
C PHE A 81 0.11 11.51 4.35
N THR A 82 0.11 12.75 4.77
CA THR A 82 0.64 13.88 4.01
C THR A 82 1.98 14.33 4.58
N ASN A 83 2.74 15.06 3.77
CA ASN A 83 3.96 15.66 4.28
C ASN A 83 3.63 16.63 5.42
N VAL A 84 4.34 16.50 6.52
CA VAL A 84 4.27 17.43 7.64
C VAL A 84 5.32 18.54 7.46
N PRO A 85 5.13 19.73 8.04
CA PRO A 85 6.15 20.77 8.07
C PRO A 85 7.47 20.29 8.66
N ASP A 86 8.60 20.83 8.21
CA ASP A 86 9.94 20.37 8.58
C ASP A 86 10.22 20.44 10.09
N ASP A 87 9.66 21.44 10.78
CA ASP A 87 9.76 21.59 12.22
C ASP A 87 9.00 20.46 12.96
N VAL A 88 7.82 20.10 12.48
CA VAL A 88 7.04 18.98 13.02
C VAL A 88 7.77 17.66 12.77
N TYR A 89 8.31 17.46 11.56
CA TYR A 89 9.09 16.28 11.24
C TYR A 89 10.33 16.15 12.14
N SER A 90 11.06 17.24 12.31
CA SER A 90 12.25 17.26 13.18
C SER A 90 11.88 16.92 14.63
N TYR A 91 10.79 17.49 15.14
CA TYR A 91 10.29 17.17 16.47
C TYR A 91 9.93 15.68 16.62
N MET A 92 9.22 15.12 15.63
CA MET A 92 8.87 13.68 15.61
C MET A 92 10.11 12.80 15.67
N GLN A 93 11.15 13.13 14.88
CA GLN A 93 12.42 12.39 14.88
C GLN A 93 13.12 12.45 16.24
N GLU A 94 13.19 13.62 16.86
CA GLU A 94 13.77 13.76 18.20
C GLU A 94 13.04 12.92 19.25
N GLN A 95 11.71 12.93 19.24
CA GLN A 95 10.92 12.12 20.18
C GLN A 95 11.10 10.62 19.94
N PHE A 96 11.16 10.20 18.68
CA PHE A 96 11.41 8.81 18.34
C PHE A 96 12.77 8.30 18.85
N VAL A 97 13.83 9.11 18.67
CA VAL A 97 15.17 8.77 19.19
C VAL A 97 15.16 8.68 20.72
N LYS A 98 14.47 9.59 21.43
CA LYS A 98 14.34 9.53 22.90
C LYS A 98 13.67 8.23 23.36
N ILE A 99 12.54 7.86 22.72
CA ILE A 99 11.81 6.63 23.03
C ILE A 99 12.69 5.38 22.82
N GLN A 100 13.56 5.41 21.79
CA GLN A 100 14.49 4.29 21.54
C GLN A 100 15.64 4.24 22.55
N ALA A 101 16.06 5.38 23.07
CA ALA A 101 17.18 5.46 24.02
C ALA A 101 16.77 5.08 25.46
N ASP A 102 15.48 5.13 25.79
CA ASP A 102 14.92 4.78 27.11
C ASP A 102 14.68 3.27 27.30
N LYS A 103 15.25 2.43 26.42
CA LYS A 103 15.30 0.97 26.52
C LYS A 103 16.64 0.50 27.02
#